data_784b3f503cd807227d320fdc80123b39
#
_entry.id   784b3f503cd807227d320fdc80123b39
#
_cell.length_a   1.000
_cell.length_b   1.000
_cell.length_c   1.000
_cell.angle_alpha   90.00
_cell.angle_beta   90.00
_cell.angle_gamma   90.00
#
_symmetry.space_group_name_H-M   'P 1'
#
loop_
_entity.id
_entity.type
_entity.pdbx_description
1 polymer ?
#
loop_
_entity_poly.entity_id
_entity_poly.type
_entity_poly.pdbx_seq_one_letter_code
_entity_poly.pdbx_strand_id
1 'polypeptide(L)'
;MLAEYYTGDETNLLAICNTLGFDELQKLKQLKEIPFIFTKEEIEDGVDVFPIEFLNIRQHHKAHYGDDILKDIEISKENLRHQLEFEFRSKLIHLRRQYLQLKDKHLEALILSAVPTLVPIIGGLIYLKDLNYNDTQHMFNVVSEGYGIDVQVLKEIHDIRKGKAKIKKDKEQYIRELIRVLTDIGEIVDHLKVTE
;
A
#
# COMPACT_ATOMS: atom_id res chain seq x y z
N MET A 1 11.12 -20.89 -2.74
CA MET A 1 11.62 -19.79 -1.88
C MET A 1 10.68 -19.62 -0.69
N LEU A 2 11.20 -19.31 0.48
CA LEU A 2 10.42 -18.87 1.65
C LEU A 2 10.96 -17.51 2.11
N ALA A 3 10.06 -16.56 2.32
CA ALA A 3 10.41 -15.20 2.72
C ALA A 3 9.41 -14.64 3.74
N GLU A 4 9.82 -13.62 4.46
CA GLU A 4 8.94 -12.69 5.14
C GLU A 4 8.86 -11.40 4.32
N TYR A 5 7.70 -10.74 4.35
CA TYR A 5 7.58 -9.38 3.84
C TYR A 5 6.77 -8.52 4.80
N TYR A 6 7.02 -7.23 4.75
CA TYR A 6 6.47 -6.28 5.70
C TYR A 6 5.47 -5.35 5.02
N THR A 7 4.30 -5.19 5.61
CA THR A 7 3.29 -4.22 5.17
C THR A 7 2.95 -3.33 6.36
N GLY A 8 3.53 -2.15 6.40
CA GLY A 8 3.42 -1.28 7.57
C GLY A 8 4.05 -1.91 8.81
N ASP A 9 3.25 -2.20 9.83
CA ASP A 9 3.68 -2.83 11.08
C ASP A 9 3.43 -4.36 11.09
N GLU A 10 2.92 -4.93 10.01
CA GLU A 10 2.58 -6.36 9.91
C GLU A 10 3.67 -7.13 9.18
N THR A 11 4.02 -8.30 9.71
CA THR A 11 4.91 -9.26 9.08
C THR A 11 4.07 -10.39 8.49
N ASN A 12 4.29 -10.69 7.23
CA ASN A 12 3.60 -11.73 6.51
C ASN A 12 4.59 -12.78 6.01
N LEU A 13 4.20 -14.04 6.03
CA LEU A 13 4.96 -15.11 5.40
C LEU A 13 4.59 -15.22 3.93
N LEU A 14 5.60 -15.47 3.09
CA LEU A 14 5.47 -15.70 1.68
C LEU A 14 6.19 -16.98 1.28
N ALA A 15 5.53 -17.85 0.55
CA ALA A 15 6.12 -19.06 -0.02
C ALA A 15 5.96 -19.03 -1.54
N ILE A 16 7.05 -19.31 -2.26
CA ILE A 16 7.04 -19.43 -3.72
C ILE A 16 7.48 -20.84 -4.08
N CYS A 17 6.64 -21.54 -4.84
CA CYS A 17 6.84 -22.90 -5.29
C CYS A 17 6.77 -23.01 -6.82
N ASN A 18 7.20 -24.15 -7.36
CA ASN A 18 7.13 -24.38 -8.81
C ASN A 18 5.73 -24.76 -9.27
N THR A 19 4.99 -25.49 -8.43
CA THR A 19 3.63 -25.95 -8.70
C THR A 19 2.81 -25.91 -7.43
N LEU A 20 1.52 -25.63 -7.55
CA LEU A 20 0.57 -25.60 -6.45
C LEU A 20 -0.75 -26.21 -6.90
N GLY A 21 -0.99 -27.48 -6.50
CA GLY A 21 -2.24 -28.15 -6.73
C GLY A 21 -3.08 -28.25 -5.46
N PHE A 22 -4.26 -28.82 -5.57
CA PHE A 22 -5.19 -28.96 -4.44
C PHE A 22 -4.62 -29.86 -3.32
N ASP A 23 -3.85 -30.91 -3.70
CA ASP A 23 -3.23 -31.84 -2.74
C ASP A 23 -2.14 -31.14 -1.91
N GLU A 24 -1.38 -30.23 -2.53
CA GLU A 24 -0.41 -29.38 -1.83
C GLU A 24 -1.11 -28.44 -0.86
N LEU A 25 -2.19 -27.79 -1.29
CA LEU A 25 -3.01 -26.94 -0.42
C LEU A 25 -3.59 -27.71 0.79
N GLN A 26 -4.02 -28.96 0.60
CA GLN A 26 -4.50 -29.79 1.71
C GLN A 26 -3.42 -30.06 2.77
N LYS A 27 -2.16 -30.30 2.33
CA LYS A 27 -1.03 -30.48 3.24
C LYS A 27 -0.71 -29.19 4.02
N LEU A 28 -0.82 -28.05 3.36
CA LEU A 28 -0.53 -26.75 3.95
C LEU A 28 -1.56 -26.33 5.02
N LYS A 29 -2.77 -26.87 5.01
CA LYS A 29 -3.76 -26.66 6.09
C LYS A 29 -3.27 -27.08 7.48
N GLN A 30 -2.25 -27.92 7.56
CA GLN A 30 -1.69 -28.40 8.83
C GLN A 30 -0.65 -27.42 9.42
N LEU A 31 -0.24 -26.42 8.67
CA LEU A 31 0.71 -25.41 9.14
C LEU A 31 0.05 -24.54 10.21
N LYS A 32 0.81 -24.21 11.25
CA LYS A 32 0.38 -23.30 12.32
C LYS A 32 0.17 -21.87 11.79
N GLU A 33 1.01 -21.48 10.87
CA GLU A 33 0.97 -20.17 10.21
C GLU A 33 0.98 -20.41 8.69
N ILE A 34 -0.02 -19.87 8.01
CA ILE A 34 -0.23 -20.10 6.58
C ILE A 34 0.35 -18.92 5.81
N PRO A 35 1.40 -19.15 4.97
CA PRO A 35 1.96 -18.09 4.15
C PRO A 35 1.00 -17.68 3.01
N PHE A 36 1.21 -16.50 2.44
CA PHE A 36 0.78 -16.24 1.08
C PHE A 36 1.59 -17.15 0.15
N ILE A 37 0.92 -17.84 -0.75
CA ILE A 37 1.56 -18.84 -1.59
C ILE A 37 1.35 -18.46 -3.05
N PHE A 38 2.45 -18.42 -3.78
CA PHE A 38 2.45 -18.21 -5.23
C PHE A 38 3.26 -19.30 -5.92
N THR A 39 2.91 -19.61 -7.13
CA THR A 39 3.85 -20.24 -8.05
C THR A 39 4.73 -19.16 -8.68
N LYS A 40 5.87 -19.58 -9.25
CA LYS A 40 6.73 -18.67 -10.00
C LYS A 40 6.01 -18.06 -11.20
N GLU A 41 5.23 -18.87 -11.91
CA GLU A 41 4.40 -18.47 -13.05
C GLU A 41 3.35 -17.43 -12.63
N GLU A 42 2.65 -17.63 -11.49
CA GLU A 42 1.67 -16.66 -10.98
C GLU A 42 2.30 -15.30 -10.62
N ILE A 43 3.57 -15.27 -10.22
CA ILE A 43 4.27 -14.00 -10.01
C ILE A 43 4.59 -13.34 -11.34
N GLU A 44 5.17 -14.10 -12.30
CA GLU A 44 5.54 -13.61 -13.62
C GLU A 44 4.32 -13.06 -14.37
N ASP A 45 3.19 -13.76 -14.31
CA ASP A 45 1.94 -13.38 -14.97
C ASP A 45 1.14 -12.31 -14.19
N GLY A 46 1.36 -12.18 -12.88
CA GLY A 46 0.57 -11.28 -12.02
C GLY A 46 1.19 -9.91 -11.79
N VAL A 47 2.47 -9.72 -12.13
CA VAL A 47 3.20 -8.48 -11.82
C VAL A 47 2.65 -7.26 -12.57
N ASP A 48 2.04 -7.44 -13.71
CA ASP A 48 1.38 -6.40 -14.50
C ASP A 48 -0.02 -6.04 -13.97
N VAL A 49 -0.69 -7.00 -13.30
CA VAL A 49 -2.03 -6.84 -12.74
C VAL A 49 -1.99 -6.26 -11.32
N PHE A 50 -0.98 -6.65 -10.53
CA PHE A 50 -0.82 -6.28 -9.12
C PHE A 50 0.54 -5.59 -8.84
N PRO A 51 0.92 -4.56 -9.64
CA PRO A 51 2.23 -3.94 -9.51
C PRO A 51 2.49 -3.27 -8.15
N ILE A 52 1.46 -2.76 -7.44
CA ILE A 52 1.61 -2.18 -6.09
C ILE A 52 2.02 -3.26 -5.09
N GLU A 53 1.34 -4.39 -5.10
CA GLU A 53 1.58 -5.51 -4.19
C GLU A 53 2.97 -6.10 -4.41
N PHE A 54 3.34 -6.37 -5.65
CA PHE A 54 4.67 -6.91 -5.97
C PHE A 54 5.78 -5.89 -5.74
N LEU A 55 5.55 -4.61 -5.97
CA LEU A 55 6.49 -3.54 -5.59
C LEU A 55 6.73 -3.53 -4.08
N ASN A 56 5.65 -3.57 -3.28
CA ASN A 56 5.75 -3.59 -1.83
C ASN A 56 6.50 -4.83 -1.32
N ILE A 57 6.17 -6.02 -1.85
CA ILE A 57 6.87 -7.25 -1.53
C ILE A 57 8.35 -7.14 -1.91
N ARG A 58 8.67 -6.71 -3.13
CA ARG A 58 10.05 -6.57 -3.59
C ARG A 58 10.87 -5.63 -2.71
N GLN A 59 10.31 -4.52 -2.27
CA GLN A 59 11.01 -3.52 -1.46
C GLN A 59 11.18 -3.90 0.01
N HIS A 60 10.28 -4.74 0.55
CA HIS A 60 10.19 -4.97 1.99
C HIS A 60 10.26 -6.47 2.37
N HIS A 61 10.78 -7.33 1.51
CA HIS A 61 10.93 -8.74 1.84
C HIS A 61 12.32 -9.07 2.38
N LYS A 62 12.38 -10.22 3.05
CA LYS A 62 13.60 -10.86 3.50
C LYS A 62 13.53 -12.34 3.16
N ALA A 63 14.36 -12.78 2.21
CA ALA A 63 14.47 -14.19 1.86
C ALA A 63 15.12 -14.98 3.00
N HIS A 64 14.52 -16.11 3.38
CA HIS A 64 15.04 -17.02 4.40
C HIS A 64 15.57 -18.33 3.80
N TYR A 65 14.94 -18.79 2.71
CA TYR A 65 15.30 -20.06 2.09
C TYR A 65 15.01 -20.03 0.59
N GLY A 66 15.94 -20.60 -0.22
CA GLY A 66 15.87 -20.67 -1.67
C GLY A 66 16.37 -19.41 -2.36
N ASP A 67 16.43 -19.44 -3.68
CA ASP A 67 16.87 -18.32 -4.50
C ASP A 67 15.87 -17.15 -4.38
N ASP A 68 16.40 -15.97 -4.21
CA ASP A 68 15.61 -14.76 -4.09
C ASP A 68 15.20 -14.25 -5.48
N ILE A 69 14.05 -14.72 -5.94
CA ILE A 69 13.49 -14.34 -7.25
C ILE A 69 12.72 -13.01 -7.20
N LEU A 70 12.36 -12.51 -6.00
CA LEU A 70 11.59 -11.27 -5.84
C LEU A 70 12.40 -10.02 -6.14
N LYS A 71 13.71 -10.06 -5.92
CA LYS A 71 14.61 -8.92 -6.17
C LYS A 71 14.69 -8.54 -7.65
N ASP A 72 14.50 -9.52 -8.54
CA ASP A 72 14.66 -9.37 -9.99
C ASP A 72 13.31 -9.08 -10.69
N ILE A 73 12.19 -8.94 -9.95
CA ILE A 73 10.90 -8.58 -10.52
C ILE A 73 10.94 -7.15 -11.07
N GLU A 74 10.63 -7.01 -12.34
CA GLU A 74 10.48 -5.70 -12.99
C GLU A 74 9.05 -5.20 -12.84
N ILE A 75 8.89 -3.99 -12.34
CA ILE A 75 7.59 -3.33 -12.17
C ILE A 75 7.43 -2.26 -13.25
N SER A 76 6.51 -2.48 -14.18
CA SER A 76 6.17 -1.47 -15.19
C SER A 76 5.58 -0.23 -14.52
N LYS A 77 6.18 0.92 -14.79
CA LYS A 77 5.69 2.21 -14.27
C LYS A 77 4.30 2.55 -14.85
N GLU A 78 4.01 2.12 -16.07
CA GLU A 78 2.70 2.35 -16.69
C GLU A 78 1.60 1.56 -15.96
N ASN A 79 1.81 0.25 -15.75
CA ASN A 79 0.86 -0.59 -15.02
C ASN A 79 0.68 -0.11 -13.58
N LEU A 80 1.79 0.26 -12.92
CA LEU A 80 1.77 0.82 -11.57
C LEU A 80 0.96 2.13 -11.52
N ARG A 81 1.14 3.04 -12.49
CA ARG A 81 0.35 4.27 -12.57
C ARG A 81 -1.15 3.98 -12.70
N HIS A 82 -1.53 3.03 -13.56
CA HIS A 82 -2.93 2.64 -13.74
C HIS A 82 -3.54 2.06 -12.47
N GLN A 83 -2.83 1.16 -11.79
CA GLN A 83 -3.32 0.61 -10.51
C GLN A 83 -3.39 1.70 -9.42
N LEU A 84 -2.41 2.61 -9.35
CA LEU A 84 -2.45 3.74 -8.42
C LEU A 84 -3.67 4.64 -8.64
N GLU A 85 -3.97 4.98 -9.90
CA GLU A 85 -5.16 5.76 -10.22
C GLU A 85 -6.43 5.06 -9.74
N PHE A 86 -6.58 3.77 -10.05
CA PHE A 86 -7.71 2.96 -9.59
C PHE A 86 -7.83 2.95 -8.06
N GLU A 87 -6.72 2.74 -7.36
CA GLU A 87 -6.71 2.67 -5.90
C GLU A 87 -7.08 4.01 -5.25
N PHE A 88 -6.50 5.15 -5.69
CA PHE A 88 -6.85 6.45 -5.14
C PHE A 88 -8.31 6.83 -5.39
N ARG A 89 -8.83 6.60 -6.60
CA ARG A 89 -10.24 6.84 -6.92
C ARG A 89 -11.16 5.92 -6.11
N SER A 90 -10.82 4.66 -5.99
CA SER A 90 -11.57 3.67 -5.20
C SER A 90 -11.63 4.07 -3.73
N LYS A 91 -10.48 4.42 -3.12
CA LYS A 91 -10.41 4.88 -1.73
C LYS A 91 -11.22 6.17 -1.48
N LEU A 92 -11.20 7.10 -2.42
CA LEU A 92 -12.00 8.32 -2.35
C LEU A 92 -13.50 8.00 -2.32
N ILE A 93 -13.96 7.12 -3.22
CA ILE A 93 -15.36 6.71 -3.28
C ILE A 93 -15.78 6.00 -1.99
N HIS A 94 -14.94 5.08 -1.49
CA HIS A 94 -15.19 4.37 -0.24
C HIS A 94 -15.21 5.28 0.97
N LEU A 95 -14.28 6.23 1.09
CA LEU A 95 -14.24 7.21 2.18
C LEU A 95 -15.53 8.05 2.23
N ARG A 96 -15.97 8.57 1.07
CA ARG A 96 -17.21 9.33 0.95
C ARG A 96 -18.43 8.50 1.38
N ARG A 97 -18.52 7.25 0.91
CA ARG A 97 -19.61 6.33 1.27
C ARG A 97 -19.63 6.03 2.77
N GLN A 98 -18.48 5.71 3.36
CA GLN A 98 -18.38 5.41 4.78
C GLN A 98 -18.71 6.62 5.64
N TYR A 99 -18.27 7.82 5.25
CA TYR A 99 -18.64 9.05 5.95
C TYR A 99 -20.15 9.27 5.99
N LEU A 100 -20.86 9.03 4.88
CA LEU A 100 -22.33 9.15 4.82
C LEU A 100 -23.08 8.09 5.63
N GLN A 101 -22.48 6.92 5.87
CA GLN A 101 -23.11 5.80 6.58
C GLN A 101 -22.80 5.79 8.08
N LEU A 102 -21.69 6.34 8.50
CA LEU A 102 -21.22 6.25 9.88
C LEU A 102 -21.77 7.40 10.75
N LYS A 103 -22.01 7.06 12.02
CA LYS A 103 -22.30 8.06 13.07
C LYS A 103 -20.97 8.61 13.62
N ASP A 104 -20.99 9.82 14.17
CA ASP A 104 -19.82 10.55 14.69
C ASP A 104 -18.90 9.72 15.59
N LYS A 105 -19.46 8.83 16.40
CA LYS A 105 -18.67 7.94 17.28
C LYS A 105 -17.75 6.98 16.55
N HIS A 106 -18.02 6.69 15.26
CA HIS A 106 -17.24 5.77 14.44
C HIS A 106 -16.28 6.49 13.47
N LEU A 107 -16.38 7.82 13.33
CA LEU A 107 -15.52 8.59 12.43
C LEU A 107 -14.04 8.50 12.82
N GLU A 108 -13.75 8.38 14.11
CA GLU A 108 -12.36 8.23 14.58
C GLU A 108 -11.72 6.96 14.05
N ALA A 109 -12.41 5.83 14.09
CA ALA A 109 -11.91 4.58 13.54
C ALA A 109 -11.69 4.69 12.03
N LEU A 110 -12.60 5.34 11.29
CA LEU A 110 -12.47 5.60 9.87
C LEU A 110 -11.21 6.45 9.57
N ILE A 111 -11.02 7.55 10.30
CA ILE A 111 -9.85 8.43 10.16
C ILE A 111 -8.55 7.64 10.39
N LEU A 112 -8.49 6.91 11.50
CA LEU A 112 -7.30 6.15 11.87
C LEU A 112 -6.98 5.00 10.92
N SER A 113 -7.98 4.43 10.25
CA SER A 113 -7.78 3.36 9.26
C SER A 113 -7.22 3.86 7.92
N ALA A 114 -7.30 5.16 7.63
CA ALA A 114 -6.90 5.71 6.34
C ALA A 114 -5.39 5.54 6.07
N VAL A 115 -4.53 5.86 7.03
CA VAL A 115 -3.07 5.85 6.82
C VAL A 115 -2.52 4.46 6.46
N PRO A 116 -2.80 3.36 7.20
CA PRO A 116 -2.27 2.05 6.84
C PRO A 116 -2.64 1.60 5.43
N THR A 117 -3.86 1.94 4.99
CA THR A 117 -4.33 1.55 3.65
C THR A 117 -3.73 2.40 2.53
N LEU A 118 -3.18 3.59 2.85
CA LEU A 118 -2.56 4.48 1.88
C LEU A 118 -1.04 4.29 1.77
N VAL A 119 -0.36 3.79 2.80
CA VAL A 119 1.10 3.64 2.82
C VAL A 119 1.64 2.86 1.61
N PRO A 120 1.15 1.67 1.24
CA PRO A 120 1.65 0.94 0.08
C PRO A 120 1.43 1.71 -1.24
N ILE A 121 0.29 2.39 -1.36
CA ILE A 121 -0.09 3.15 -2.55
C ILE A 121 0.82 4.39 -2.70
N ILE A 122 1.12 5.07 -1.59
CA ILE A 122 2.06 6.21 -1.56
C ILE A 122 3.49 5.75 -1.89
N GLY A 123 3.89 4.55 -1.45
CA GLY A 123 5.15 3.94 -1.87
C GLY A 123 5.25 3.79 -3.39
N GLY A 124 4.16 3.40 -4.05
CA GLY A 124 4.07 3.35 -5.50
C GLY A 124 4.24 4.72 -6.18
N LEU A 125 3.67 5.79 -5.60
CA LEU A 125 3.90 7.16 -6.12
C LEU A 125 5.37 7.56 -6.07
N ILE A 126 6.05 7.26 -4.97
CA ILE A 126 7.47 7.55 -4.79
C ILE A 126 8.30 6.80 -5.84
N TYR A 127 7.97 5.53 -6.08
CA TYR A 127 8.62 4.71 -7.09
C TYR A 127 8.45 5.27 -8.52
N LEU A 128 7.28 5.80 -8.88
CA LEU A 128 7.05 6.39 -10.20
C LEU A 128 8.01 7.55 -10.52
N LYS A 129 8.51 8.25 -9.51
CA LYS A 129 9.48 9.36 -9.64
C LYS A 129 10.92 8.99 -9.29
N ASP A 130 11.21 7.70 -9.12
CA ASP A 130 12.55 7.21 -8.72
C ASP A 130 13.08 7.87 -7.43
N LEU A 131 12.15 8.22 -6.52
CA LEU A 131 12.48 8.81 -5.23
C LEU A 131 12.64 7.71 -4.18
N ASN A 132 13.24 8.04 -3.04
CA ASN A 132 13.50 7.11 -1.94
C ASN A 132 12.99 7.68 -0.62
N TYR A 133 12.64 6.78 0.31
CA TYR A 133 12.25 7.12 1.67
C TYR A 133 12.82 6.10 2.67
N ASN A 134 12.96 6.51 3.94
CA ASN A 134 13.52 5.66 4.99
C ASN A 134 12.46 5.13 5.97
N ASP A 135 11.39 5.89 6.18
CA ASP A 135 10.27 5.55 7.07
C ASP A 135 8.99 6.24 6.59
N THR A 136 7.87 5.90 7.21
CA THR A 136 6.55 6.44 6.84
C THR A 136 6.46 7.96 6.98
N GLN A 137 7.13 8.56 7.97
CA GLN A 137 7.12 10.03 8.14
C GLN A 137 7.90 10.72 7.01
N HIS A 138 9.05 10.18 6.66
CA HIS A 138 9.85 10.64 5.53
C HIS A 138 9.12 10.42 4.20
N MET A 139 8.42 9.29 4.04
CA MET A 139 7.57 9.00 2.88
C MET A 139 6.58 10.15 2.60
N PHE A 140 5.88 10.65 3.62
CA PHE A 140 4.95 11.76 3.45
C PHE A 140 5.64 13.08 3.08
N ASN A 141 6.86 13.34 3.57
CA ASN A 141 7.64 14.51 3.15
C ASN A 141 8.01 14.40 1.67
N VAL A 142 8.54 13.24 1.26
CA VAL A 142 8.96 12.97 -0.12
C VAL A 142 7.80 13.14 -1.10
N VAL A 143 6.61 12.62 -0.77
CA VAL A 143 5.42 12.80 -1.62
C VAL A 143 4.98 14.26 -1.66
N SER A 144 4.97 14.96 -0.51
CA SER A 144 4.61 16.37 -0.46
C SER A 144 5.51 17.22 -1.35
N GLU A 145 6.81 17.03 -1.25
CA GLU A 145 7.82 17.77 -2.04
C GLU A 145 7.81 17.32 -3.51
N GLY A 146 7.82 16.02 -3.76
CA GLY A 146 7.90 15.46 -5.10
C GLY A 146 6.70 15.73 -5.99
N TYR A 147 5.52 15.87 -5.40
CA TYR A 147 4.25 16.09 -6.13
C TYR A 147 3.60 17.45 -5.86
N GLY A 148 4.14 18.25 -4.93
CA GLY A 148 3.58 19.55 -4.56
C GLY A 148 2.23 19.45 -3.85
N ILE A 149 1.98 18.34 -3.10
CA ILE A 149 0.72 18.06 -2.42
C ILE A 149 0.86 18.30 -0.92
N ASP A 150 -0.09 18.98 -0.33
CA ASP A 150 -0.18 19.05 1.13
C ASP A 150 -0.79 17.77 1.70
N VAL A 151 0.05 16.92 2.29
CA VAL A 151 -0.34 15.67 2.95
C VAL A 151 -0.24 15.75 4.48
N GLN A 152 -0.30 16.95 5.05
CA GLN A 152 -0.15 17.17 6.49
C GLN A 152 -1.13 16.35 7.33
N VAL A 153 -2.36 16.14 6.85
CA VAL A 153 -3.36 15.30 7.51
C VAL A 153 -2.91 13.86 7.67
N LEU A 154 -2.16 13.30 6.72
CA LEU A 154 -1.63 11.92 6.81
C LEU A 154 -0.56 11.81 7.88
N LYS A 155 0.31 12.83 8.01
CA LYS A 155 1.32 12.92 9.07
C LYS A 155 0.67 12.99 10.46
N GLU A 156 -0.34 13.84 10.61
CA GLU A 156 -1.08 13.98 11.87
C GLU A 156 -1.76 12.67 12.26
N ILE A 157 -2.46 12.01 11.33
CA ILE A 157 -3.11 10.71 11.60
C ILE A 157 -2.09 9.63 11.95
N HIS A 158 -0.94 9.60 11.26
CA HIS A 158 0.15 8.68 11.58
C HIS A 158 0.66 8.88 13.02
N ASP A 159 0.91 10.13 13.43
CA ASP A 159 1.36 10.46 14.79
C ASP A 159 0.33 10.10 15.85
N ILE A 160 -0.97 10.30 15.57
CA ILE A 160 -2.06 9.89 16.47
C ILE A 160 -2.04 8.36 16.62
N ARG A 161 -1.91 7.61 15.54
CA ARG A 161 -1.84 6.14 15.58
C ARG A 161 -0.63 5.62 16.38
N LYS A 162 0.50 6.30 16.27
CA LYS A 162 1.72 5.96 17.05
C LYS A 162 1.68 6.47 18.50
N GLY A 163 0.57 7.08 18.94
CA GLY A 163 0.43 7.62 20.29
C GLY A 163 1.23 8.89 20.57
N LYS A 164 1.84 9.50 19.54
CA LYS A 164 2.64 10.72 19.64
C LYS A 164 1.78 11.98 19.71
N ALA A 165 0.54 11.91 19.25
CA ALA A 165 -0.42 13.00 19.23
C ALA A 165 -1.82 12.50 19.59
N LYS A 166 -2.75 13.45 19.82
CA LYS A 166 -4.19 13.20 20.01
C LYS A 166 -4.98 13.92 18.92
N ILE A 167 -6.20 13.47 18.66
CA ILE A 167 -7.13 14.18 17.76
C ILE A 167 -7.38 15.57 18.33
N LYS A 168 -6.98 16.62 17.61
CA LYS A 168 -7.09 18.03 18.01
C LYS A 168 -8.16 18.80 17.23
N LYS A 169 -8.42 18.35 15.99
CA LYS A 169 -9.41 18.95 15.09
C LYS A 169 -10.76 18.27 15.25
N ASP A 170 -11.81 18.94 14.78
CA ASP A 170 -13.07 18.26 14.53
C ASP A 170 -12.87 17.08 13.56
N LYS A 171 -13.55 15.96 13.83
CA LYS A 171 -13.44 14.74 13.02
C LYS A 171 -13.84 14.98 11.56
N GLU A 172 -14.85 15.84 11.33
CA GLU A 172 -15.23 16.20 9.96
C GLU A 172 -14.13 16.96 9.21
N GLN A 173 -13.31 17.73 9.91
CA GLN A 173 -12.17 18.40 9.28
C GLN A 173 -11.12 17.39 8.79
N TYR A 174 -10.81 16.33 9.57
CA TYR A 174 -9.93 15.24 9.09
C TYR A 174 -10.49 14.56 7.84
N ILE A 175 -11.80 14.27 7.82
CA ILE A 175 -12.44 13.66 6.65
C ILE A 175 -12.36 14.58 5.43
N ARG A 176 -12.60 15.87 5.60
CA ARG A 176 -12.49 16.88 4.52
C ARG A 176 -11.07 16.93 3.95
N GLU A 177 -10.06 16.96 4.82
CA GLU A 177 -8.66 16.99 4.41
C GLU A 177 -8.23 15.69 3.74
N LEU A 178 -8.68 14.52 4.22
CA LEU A 178 -8.45 13.23 3.56
C LEU A 178 -9.10 13.17 2.16
N ILE A 179 -10.34 13.65 2.02
CA ILE A 179 -11.01 13.73 0.71
C ILE A 179 -10.22 14.62 -0.24
N ARG A 180 -9.72 15.78 0.23
CA ARG A 180 -8.89 16.67 -0.57
C ARG A 180 -7.62 15.96 -1.04
N VAL A 181 -6.86 15.36 -0.12
CA VAL A 181 -5.60 14.66 -0.44
C VAL A 181 -5.84 13.57 -1.47
N LEU A 182 -6.87 12.72 -1.28
CA LEU A 182 -7.19 11.65 -2.22
C LEU A 182 -7.62 12.18 -3.60
N THR A 183 -8.32 13.32 -3.64
CA THR A 183 -8.71 13.98 -4.89
C THR A 183 -7.47 14.52 -5.61
N ASP A 184 -6.64 15.31 -4.90
CA ASP A 184 -5.44 15.93 -5.47
C ASP A 184 -4.47 14.88 -6.04
N ILE A 185 -4.21 13.80 -5.28
CA ILE A 185 -3.36 12.70 -5.74
C ILE A 185 -3.98 12.00 -6.95
N GLY A 186 -5.28 11.70 -6.90
CA GLY A 186 -5.97 11.03 -8.02
C GLY A 186 -5.88 11.83 -9.32
N GLU A 187 -6.03 13.16 -9.27
CA GLU A 187 -5.88 14.04 -10.43
C GLU A 187 -4.43 14.07 -10.95
N ILE A 188 -3.45 14.11 -10.06
CA ILE A 188 -2.03 14.10 -10.45
C ILE A 188 -1.67 12.78 -11.13
N VAL A 189 -2.08 11.64 -10.58
CA VAL A 189 -1.78 10.32 -11.14
C VAL A 189 -2.43 10.13 -12.52
N ASP A 190 -3.66 10.61 -12.71
CA ASP A 190 -4.38 10.58 -13.99
C ASP A 190 -3.60 11.29 -15.11
N HIS A 191 -2.98 12.42 -14.80
CA HIS A 191 -2.22 13.22 -15.75
C HIS A 191 -0.72 12.92 -15.81
N LEU A 192 -0.23 12.01 -14.94
CA LEU A 192 1.19 11.69 -14.84
C LEU A 192 1.66 10.92 -16.09
N LYS A 193 2.59 11.52 -16.82
CA LYS A 193 3.30 10.81 -17.88
C LYS A 193 4.47 10.05 -17.28
N VAL A 194 4.47 8.75 -17.43
CA VAL A 194 5.58 7.89 -17.03
C VAL A 194 6.35 7.45 -18.27
N THR A 195 7.67 7.46 -18.18
CA THR A 195 8.57 6.85 -19.17
C THR A 195 9.13 5.57 -18.57
N GLU A 196 9.10 4.51 -19.34
CA GLU A 196 9.74 3.24 -18.96
C GLU A 196 11.27 3.38 -18.86
#